data_ebd992c85242dd2fd292999a5246b39c
#
_entry.id   ebd992c85242dd2fd292999a5246b39c
#
_cell.length_a   1.000
_cell.length_b   1.000
_cell.length_c   1.000
_cell.angle_alpha   90.00
_cell.angle_beta   90.00
_cell.angle_gamma   90.00
#
_symmetry.space_group_name_H-M   'P 1'
#
loop_
_entity.id
_entity.type
_entity.pdbx_description
1 polymer ?
#
loop_
_entity_poly.entity_id
_entity_poly.type
_entity_poly.pdbx_seq_one_letter_code
_entity_poly.pdbx_strand_id
1 'polypeptide(L)'
;MQFISVSELKSRLDAGEKLNLIDVREPDEHQEFNIGGTLVPLGQILTMMTEEIDDLKDQEVICYCRSGKRSLQASLMLETIGFTRVLNLQGGMNAWQEQQG
;
A
#
# COMPACT_ATOMS: atom_id res chain seq x y z
N MET A 1 -8.81 -0.75 -9.83
CA MET A 1 -8.34 -0.52 -8.46
C MET A 1 -9.52 -0.59 -7.50
N GLN A 2 -9.32 -1.17 -6.34
CA GLN A 2 -10.36 -1.29 -5.32
C GLN A 2 -9.86 -0.69 -4.01
N PHE A 3 -10.78 -0.44 -3.09
CA PHE A 3 -10.42 0.05 -1.75
C PHE A 3 -10.54 -1.09 -0.74
N ILE A 4 -9.70 -1.03 0.30
CA ILE A 4 -9.81 -1.92 1.45
C ILE A 4 -9.86 -1.05 2.71
N SER A 5 -10.73 -1.39 3.65
CA SER A 5 -10.81 -0.66 4.91
C SER A 5 -9.74 -1.14 5.89
N VAL A 6 -9.45 -0.32 6.90
CA VAL A 6 -8.52 -0.72 7.97
C VAL A 6 -9.05 -1.96 8.69
N SER A 7 -10.36 -2.02 8.93
CA SER A 7 -10.96 -3.18 9.60
C SER A 7 -10.75 -4.47 8.79
N GLU A 8 -10.97 -4.41 7.48
CA GLU A 8 -10.76 -5.57 6.61
C GLU A 8 -9.29 -5.98 6.59
N LEU A 9 -8.37 -5.00 6.47
CA LEU A 9 -6.95 -5.31 6.46
C LEU A 9 -6.51 -5.95 7.77
N LYS A 10 -6.95 -5.42 8.91
CA LYS A 10 -6.63 -6.00 10.21
C LYS A 10 -7.16 -7.42 10.34
N SER A 11 -8.38 -7.67 9.91
CA SER A 11 -8.97 -9.02 9.92
C SER A 11 -8.13 -10.01 9.12
N ARG A 12 -7.69 -9.60 7.94
CA ARG A 12 -6.88 -10.46 7.09
C ARG A 12 -5.52 -10.75 7.70
N LEU A 13 -4.88 -9.74 8.28
CA LEU A 13 -3.60 -9.91 8.97
C LEU A 13 -3.75 -10.80 10.19
N ASP A 14 -4.83 -10.62 10.98
CA ASP A 14 -5.10 -11.43 12.16
C ASP A 14 -5.38 -12.89 11.79
N ALA A 15 -5.93 -13.11 10.60
CA ALA A 15 -6.17 -14.46 10.09
C ALA A 15 -4.90 -15.16 9.60
N GLY A 16 -3.76 -14.47 9.64
CA GLY A 16 -2.48 -15.04 9.24
C GLY A 16 -2.19 -14.96 7.75
N GLU A 17 -2.97 -14.19 6.98
CA GLU A 17 -2.71 -14.04 5.55
C GLU A 17 -1.39 -13.31 5.32
N LYS A 18 -0.64 -13.78 4.34
CA LYS A 18 0.59 -13.11 3.90
C LYS A 18 0.22 -12.13 2.80
N LEU A 19 0.20 -10.85 3.13
CA LEU A 19 -0.24 -9.81 2.23
C LEU A 19 0.94 -9.01 1.68
N ASN A 20 0.81 -8.55 0.43
CA ASN A 20 1.81 -7.71 -0.20
C ASN A 20 1.47 -6.25 0.08
N LEU A 21 2.01 -5.70 1.14
CA LEU A 21 1.78 -4.32 1.53
C LEU A 21 2.86 -3.43 0.93
N ILE A 22 2.45 -2.33 0.30
CA ILE A 22 3.38 -1.38 -0.33
C ILE A 22 3.19 -0.02 0.32
N ASP A 23 4.23 0.46 1.01
CA ASP A 23 4.24 1.78 1.62
C ASP A 23 4.78 2.78 0.59
N VAL A 24 3.91 3.71 0.18
CA VAL A 24 4.28 4.69 -0.85
C VAL A 24 4.65 6.06 -0.26
N ARG A 25 4.86 6.11 1.06
CA ARG A 25 5.31 7.32 1.74
C ARG A 25 6.82 7.51 1.54
N GLU A 26 7.36 8.54 2.21
CA GLU A 26 8.79 8.80 2.16
C GLU A 26 9.54 7.93 3.18
N PRO A 27 10.86 7.72 3.00
CA PRO A 27 11.63 6.85 3.90
C PRO A 27 11.55 7.24 5.38
N ASP A 28 11.54 8.53 5.70
CA ASP A 28 11.44 8.98 7.09
C ASP A 28 10.09 8.62 7.71
N GLU A 29 9.02 8.71 6.94
CA GLU A 29 7.69 8.31 7.41
C GLU A 29 7.64 6.81 7.68
N HIS A 30 8.22 6.02 6.79
CA HIS A 30 8.27 4.56 6.93
C HIS A 30 9.07 4.16 8.16
N GLN A 31 10.20 4.83 8.39
CA GLN A 31 11.06 4.54 9.52
C GLN A 31 10.38 4.89 10.85
N GLU A 32 9.64 5.98 10.87
CA GLU A 32 8.94 6.43 12.07
C GLU A 32 7.84 5.45 12.50
N PHE A 33 7.04 4.98 11.53
CA PHE A 33 5.96 4.02 11.77
C PHE A 33 5.56 3.36 10.47
N ASN A 34 5.43 2.03 10.47
CA ASN A 34 4.89 1.30 9.32
C ASN A 34 4.21 0.02 9.82
N ILE A 35 3.51 -0.63 8.90
CA ILE A 35 2.79 -1.88 9.19
C ILE A 35 3.42 -3.09 8.50
N GLY A 36 4.69 -2.98 8.19
CA GLY A 36 5.45 -4.09 7.60
C GLY A 36 5.50 -4.11 6.09
N GLY A 37 5.07 -3.03 5.43
CA GLY A 37 5.09 -2.98 3.98
C GLY A 37 6.47 -2.76 3.40
N THR A 38 6.59 -3.06 2.11
CA THR A 38 7.79 -2.73 1.34
C THR A 38 7.74 -1.26 0.96
N LEU A 39 8.78 -0.52 1.25
CA LEU A 39 8.84 0.91 0.93
C LEU A 39 9.15 1.12 -0.54
N VAL A 40 8.19 1.71 -1.27
CA VAL A 40 8.38 2.15 -2.65
C VAL A 40 7.73 3.54 -2.76
N PRO A 41 8.49 4.61 -2.53
CA PRO A 41 7.93 5.96 -2.52
C PRO A 41 7.15 6.31 -3.80
N LEU A 42 6.13 7.12 -3.66
CA LEU A 42 5.25 7.50 -4.78
C LEU A 42 6.05 8.01 -5.98
N GLY A 43 7.06 8.86 -5.75
CA GLY A 43 7.87 9.39 -6.84
C GLY A 43 8.54 8.31 -7.66
N GLN A 44 8.97 7.24 -7.00
CA GLN A 44 9.58 6.10 -7.65
C GLN A 44 8.57 5.36 -8.50
N ILE A 45 7.34 5.18 -7.99
CA ILE A 45 6.26 4.53 -8.74
C ILE A 45 5.86 5.36 -9.95
N LEU A 46 5.76 6.68 -9.79
CA LEU A 46 5.36 7.58 -10.89
C LEU A 46 6.40 7.61 -12.02
N THR A 47 7.65 7.29 -11.72
CA THR A 47 8.70 7.19 -12.73
C THR A 47 8.91 5.74 -13.19
N MET A 48 8.01 4.85 -12.83
CA MET A 48 8.01 3.44 -13.22
C MET A 48 9.26 2.67 -12.77
N MET A 49 9.87 3.09 -11.66
CA MET A 49 11.04 2.41 -11.08
C MET A 49 10.55 1.42 -10.02
N THR A 50 9.97 0.31 -10.49
CA THR A 50 9.27 -0.64 -9.62
C THR A 50 9.90 -2.04 -9.63
N GLU A 51 11.19 -2.14 -9.94
CA GLU A 51 11.87 -3.43 -10.07
C GLU A 51 11.71 -4.32 -8.83
N GLU A 52 11.74 -3.72 -7.64
CA GLU A 52 11.65 -4.48 -6.40
C GLU A 52 10.28 -5.12 -6.16
N ILE A 53 9.26 -4.71 -6.89
CA ILE A 53 7.91 -5.27 -6.76
C ILE A 53 7.34 -5.81 -8.08
N ASP A 54 8.12 -5.81 -9.15
CA ASP A 54 7.62 -6.26 -10.46
C ASP A 54 7.17 -7.71 -10.47
N ASP A 55 7.74 -8.56 -9.63
CA ASP A 55 7.33 -9.95 -9.50
C ASP A 55 5.95 -10.11 -8.84
N LEU A 56 5.37 -9.03 -8.31
CA LEU A 56 4.05 -9.06 -7.69
C LEU A 56 2.91 -8.65 -8.65
N LYS A 57 3.21 -8.44 -9.93
CA LYS A 57 2.20 -7.93 -10.89
C LYS A 57 0.96 -8.82 -10.99
N ASP A 58 1.12 -10.13 -10.86
CA ASP A 58 -0.01 -11.06 -10.95
C ASP A 58 -0.62 -11.37 -9.58
N GLN A 59 -0.15 -10.73 -8.53
CA GLN A 59 -0.63 -10.94 -7.17
C GLN A 59 -1.36 -9.72 -6.66
N GLU A 60 -2.16 -9.91 -5.62
CA GLU A 60 -2.81 -8.79 -4.95
C GLU A 60 -1.75 -7.95 -4.23
N VAL A 61 -1.81 -6.63 -4.40
CA VAL A 61 -0.97 -5.69 -3.66
C VAL A 61 -1.86 -4.65 -2.99
N ILE A 62 -1.47 -4.21 -1.81
CA ILE A 62 -2.21 -3.24 -1.03
C ILE A 62 -1.30 -2.04 -0.77
N CYS A 63 -1.66 -0.90 -1.34
CA CYS A 63 -0.88 0.34 -1.20
C CYS A 63 -1.41 1.16 -0.03
N TYR A 64 -0.52 1.78 0.72
CA TYR A 64 -0.93 2.68 1.79
C TYR A 64 -0.01 3.89 1.88
N CYS A 65 -0.58 4.98 2.38
CA CYS A 65 0.15 6.19 2.71
C CYS A 65 -0.43 6.75 4.01
N ARG A 66 -0.26 8.04 4.26
CA ARG A 66 -0.77 8.64 5.49
C ARG A 66 -2.29 8.77 5.48
N SER A 67 -2.88 9.29 4.40
CA SER A 67 -4.32 9.59 4.31
C SER A 67 -5.06 8.85 3.20
N GLY A 68 -4.35 8.17 2.32
CA GLY A 68 -4.92 7.47 1.17
C GLY A 68 -4.78 8.20 -0.15
N LYS A 69 -4.34 9.47 -0.15
CA LYS A 69 -4.25 10.25 -1.40
C LYS A 69 -3.05 9.87 -2.26
N ARG A 70 -1.86 9.77 -1.68
CA ARG A 70 -0.66 9.35 -2.41
C ARG A 70 -0.80 7.91 -2.87
N SER A 71 -1.35 7.05 -2.02
CA SER A 71 -1.54 5.64 -2.37
C SER A 71 -2.59 5.45 -3.46
N LEU A 72 -3.57 6.35 -3.56
CA LEU A 72 -4.50 6.32 -4.69
C LEU A 72 -3.76 6.57 -6.00
N GLN A 73 -2.92 7.60 -6.05
CA GLN A 73 -2.11 7.88 -7.24
C GLN A 73 -1.20 6.70 -7.58
N ALA A 74 -0.55 6.14 -6.57
CA ALA A 74 0.31 4.98 -6.76
C ALA A 74 -0.47 3.78 -7.30
N SER A 75 -1.65 3.52 -6.75
CA SER A 75 -2.48 2.40 -7.17
C SER A 75 -2.86 2.51 -8.65
N LEU A 76 -3.26 3.70 -9.08
CA LEU A 76 -3.64 3.93 -10.47
C LEU A 76 -2.44 3.75 -11.41
N MET A 77 -1.26 4.22 -11.00
CA MET A 77 -0.05 4.04 -11.80
C MET A 77 0.35 2.56 -11.87
N LEU A 78 0.27 1.83 -10.75
CA LEU A 78 0.61 0.40 -10.75
C LEU A 78 -0.29 -0.38 -11.71
N GLU A 79 -1.59 -0.06 -11.75
CA GLU A 79 -2.48 -0.67 -12.74
C GLU A 79 -2.05 -0.36 -14.16
N THR A 80 -1.65 0.88 -14.41
CA THR A 80 -1.20 1.32 -15.73
C THR A 80 0.02 0.52 -16.20
N ILE A 81 0.92 0.16 -15.29
CA ILE A 81 2.14 -0.57 -15.63
C ILE A 81 1.99 -2.09 -15.53
N GLY A 82 0.77 -2.59 -15.31
CA GLY A 82 0.49 -4.02 -15.44
C GLY A 82 0.13 -4.78 -14.17
N PHE A 83 0.00 -4.12 -13.03
CA PHE A 83 -0.45 -4.80 -11.81
C PHE A 83 -1.95 -5.09 -11.94
N THR A 84 -2.36 -6.34 -11.70
CA THR A 84 -3.70 -6.80 -12.00
C THR A 84 -4.70 -6.70 -10.85
N ARG A 85 -4.21 -6.68 -9.60
CA ARG A 85 -5.08 -6.60 -8.42
C ARG A 85 -4.49 -5.62 -7.42
N VAL A 86 -4.90 -4.36 -7.53
CA VAL A 86 -4.39 -3.29 -6.68
C VAL A 86 -5.48 -2.78 -5.76
N LEU A 87 -5.18 -2.76 -4.47
CA LEU A 87 -6.06 -2.20 -3.44
C LEU A 87 -5.41 -0.99 -2.81
N ASN A 88 -6.23 -0.01 -2.45
CA ASN A 88 -5.79 1.19 -1.73
C ASN A 88 -6.40 1.18 -0.33
N LEU A 89 -5.56 1.30 0.69
CA LEU A 89 -6.03 1.34 2.08
C LEU A 89 -6.72 2.67 2.36
N GLN A 90 -8.03 2.63 2.59
CA GLN A 90 -8.82 3.82 2.87
C GLN A 90 -8.36 4.49 4.16
N GLY A 91 -8.12 5.79 4.09
CA GLY A 91 -7.69 6.57 5.24
C GLY A 91 -6.25 6.35 5.67
N GLY A 92 -5.56 5.37 5.09
CA GLY A 92 -4.14 5.12 5.31
C GLY A 92 -3.75 4.95 6.77
N MET A 93 -2.56 5.39 7.10
CA MET A 93 -2.04 5.26 8.47
C MET A 93 -2.83 6.08 9.49
N ASN A 94 -3.44 7.19 9.06
CA ASN A 94 -4.30 7.96 9.96
C ASN A 94 -5.46 7.09 10.47
N ALA A 95 -6.16 6.42 9.57
CA ALA A 95 -7.28 5.54 9.94
C ALA A 95 -6.78 4.32 10.72
N TRP A 96 -5.63 3.79 10.35
CA TRP A 96 -5.03 2.66 11.06
C TRP A 96 -4.78 3.00 12.53
N GLN A 97 -4.17 4.16 12.78
CA GLN A 97 -3.83 4.57 14.15
C GLN A 97 -5.08 4.91 14.97
N GLU A 98 -6.11 5.49 14.34
CA GLU A 98 -7.37 5.78 15.02
C GLU A 98 -8.03 4.52 15.56
N GLN A 99 -7.98 3.42 14.82
CA GLN A 99 -8.60 2.16 15.23
C GLN A 99 -7.80 1.39 16.27
N GLN A 100 -6.59 1.82 16.55
CA GLN A 100 -5.76 1.18 17.59
C GLN A 100 -5.91 1.86 18.94
N GLY A 101 -6.42 3.08 18.95
CA GLY A 101 -6.57 3.90 20.15
C GLY A 101 -7.80 3.53 21.00
#